data_01a4cff62bb058e82f8f54c972f9637e
#
_entry.id   01a4cff62bb058e82f8f54c972f9637e
#
_cell.length_a   1.000
_cell.length_b   1.000
_cell.length_c   1.000
_cell.angle_alpha   90.00
_cell.angle_beta   90.00
_cell.angle_gamma   90.00
#
_symmetry.space_group_name_H-M   'P 1'
#
loop_
_entity.id
_entity.type
_entity.pdbx_description
1 polymer ?
#
loop_
_entity_poly.entity_id
_entity_poly.type
_entity_poly.pdbx_seq_one_letter_code
_entity_poly.pdbx_strand_id
1 'polypeptide(L)'
;MFFDNLPPSDAIVLFDGTDFSNWVTWGDKEPQWIINDDGSMTVVNGKGSIFTKESFGSVQLHIEWKAGTKAISKHKDQSRSNSGVFLQRNYEIQILDSYENPTYVNGQAGSVYKQHIPLVNASRKPGDWQSYDIIFNAPVFKNKKLEKPGFFTVFHNGILIQNHVEIFGTTTNVGQPKYSAHGDAPIMLQDHCCIPLSFRNIWVRKLE
;
A
#
# COMPACT_ATOMS: atom_id res chain seq x y z
N MET A 1 18.37 2.02 -21.09
CA MET A 1 18.88 0.88 -20.32
C MET A 1 17.79 0.58 -19.31
N PHE A 2 16.98 -0.44 -19.58
CA PHE A 2 15.96 -0.89 -18.63
C PHE A 2 16.69 -1.69 -17.56
N PHE A 3 16.80 -1.17 -16.35
CA PHE A 3 17.21 -1.98 -15.23
C PHE A 3 16.06 -2.96 -14.99
N ASP A 4 16.35 -4.25 -15.09
CA ASP A 4 15.44 -5.28 -14.59
C ASP A 4 15.13 -4.92 -13.14
N ASN A 5 13.86 -4.65 -12.82
CA ASN A 5 13.42 -4.34 -11.45
C ASN A 5 13.43 -5.60 -10.59
N LEU A 6 14.54 -6.33 -10.63
CA LEU A 6 14.75 -7.48 -9.78
C LEU A 6 14.88 -7.05 -8.32
N PRO A 7 14.33 -7.80 -7.38
CA PRO A 7 14.51 -7.55 -5.97
C PRO A 7 16.00 -7.54 -5.59
N PRO A 8 16.44 -6.68 -4.66
CA PRO A 8 17.78 -6.79 -4.08
C PRO A 8 18.02 -8.19 -3.48
N SER A 9 19.30 -8.59 -3.40
CA SER A 9 19.68 -9.93 -2.94
C SER A 9 19.26 -10.25 -1.49
N ASP A 10 19.01 -9.24 -0.69
CA ASP A 10 18.56 -9.32 0.71
C ASP A 10 17.04 -9.08 0.87
N ALA A 11 16.32 -8.97 -0.23
CA ALA A 11 14.87 -8.77 -0.20
C ALA A 11 14.13 -10.10 0.05
N ILE A 12 13.05 -10.01 0.81
CA ILE A 12 12.03 -11.04 0.95
C ILE A 12 11.00 -10.78 -0.14
N VAL A 13 10.88 -11.70 -1.10
CA VAL A 13 9.87 -11.61 -2.16
C VAL A 13 8.52 -12.00 -1.58
N LEU A 14 7.58 -11.08 -1.59
CA LEU A 14 6.22 -11.30 -1.08
C LEU A 14 5.27 -11.80 -2.17
N PHE A 15 5.49 -11.36 -3.42
CA PHE A 15 4.70 -11.82 -4.58
C PHE A 15 5.50 -11.67 -5.87
N ASP A 16 5.71 -12.77 -6.57
CA ASP A 16 6.44 -12.87 -7.83
C ASP A 16 5.56 -13.27 -9.04
N GLY A 17 4.27 -13.44 -8.80
CA GLY A 17 3.30 -13.84 -9.82
C GLY A 17 2.93 -15.31 -9.82
N THR A 18 3.52 -16.15 -8.95
CA THR A 18 3.31 -17.59 -8.97
C THR A 18 2.15 -18.05 -8.09
N ASP A 19 2.08 -17.58 -6.85
CA ASP A 19 1.08 -18.01 -5.87
C ASP A 19 0.88 -17.01 -4.72
N PHE A 20 -0.02 -17.34 -3.80
CA PHE A 20 -0.26 -16.61 -2.56
C PHE A 20 0.44 -17.21 -1.34
N SER A 21 1.54 -17.94 -1.51
CA SER A 21 2.23 -18.65 -0.41
C SER A 21 2.59 -17.76 0.77
N ASN A 22 2.87 -16.46 0.53
CA ASN A 22 3.19 -15.46 1.56
C ASN A 22 1.99 -14.67 2.07
N TRP A 23 0.77 -14.95 1.59
CA TRP A 23 -0.44 -14.18 1.88
C TRP A 23 -1.55 -15.01 2.48
N VAL A 24 -2.36 -14.37 3.31
CA VAL A 24 -3.62 -14.91 3.86
C VAL A 24 -4.70 -13.84 3.82
N THR A 25 -5.95 -14.22 3.94
CA THR A 25 -7.08 -13.33 4.26
C THR A 25 -7.55 -13.57 5.70
N TRP A 26 -8.64 -12.94 6.12
CA TRP A 26 -9.17 -13.07 7.46
C TRP A 26 -9.39 -14.54 7.88
N GLY A 27 -8.90 -14.89 9.08
CA GLY A 27 -8.97 -16.25 9.61
C GLY A 27 -7.97 -17.20 8.96
N ASP A 28 -6.82 -16.67 8.50
CA ASP A 28 -5.70 -17.41 7.92
C ASP A 28 -6.08 -18.29 6.72
N LYS A 29 -7.09 -17.83 5.96
CA LYS A 29 -7.55 -18.52 4.75
C LYS A 29 -6.75 -18.07 3.54
N GLU A 30 -6.76 -18.89 2.50
CA GLU A 30 -6.16 -18.56 1.22
C GLU A 30 -6.88 -17.35 0.58
N PRO A 31 -6.14 -16.38 0.01
CA PRO A 31 -6.71 -15.28 -0.75
C PRO A 31 -7.56 -15.76 -1.94
N GLN A 32 -8.67 -15.09 -2.19
CA GLN A 32 -9.54 -15.35 -3.35
C GLN A 32 -9.38 -14.28 -4.43
N TRP A 33 -8.23 -13.62 -4.48
CA TRP A 33 -7.86 -12.74 -5.57
C TRP A 33 -7.41 -13.57 -6.77
N ILE A 34 -7.38 -12.97 -7.97
CA ILE A 34 -7.03 -13.69 -9.21
C ILE A 34 -5.57 -13.45 -9.54
N ILE A 35 -4.81 -14.51 -9.77
CA ILE A 35 -3.49 -14.43 -10.42
C ILE A 35 -3.74 -14.48 -11.92
N ASN A 36 -3.21 -13.49 -12.64
CA ASN A 36 -3.37 -13.33 -14.09
C ASN A 36 -2.19 -13.96 -14.83
N ASP A 37 -2.37 -14.23 -16.12
CA ASP A 37 -1.34 -14.81 -16.98
C ASP A 37 -0.07 -13.92 -17.12
N ASP A 38 -0.20 -12.60 -16.86
CA ASP A 38 0.92 -11.66 -16.87
C ASP A 38 1.72 -11.64 -15.54
N GLY A 39 1.44 -12.55 -14.61
CA GLY A 39 2.08 -12.61 -13.30
C GLY A 39 1.64 -11.52 -12.33
N SER A 40 0.57 -10.82 -12.62
CA SER A 40 -0.04 -9.89 -11.65
C SER A 40 -1.16 -10.57 -10.87
N MET A 41 -1.53 -10.02 -9.71
CA MET A 41 -2.74 -10.38 -8.99
C MET A 41 -3.76 -9.25 -9.05
N THR A 42 -5.04 -9.58 -9.21
CA THR A 42 -6.15 -8.62 -9.26
C THR A 42 -7.08 -8.79 -8.07
N VAL A 43 -7.41 -7.69 -7.43
CA VAL A 43 -8.41 -7.64 -6.35
C VAL A 43 -9.75 -8.16 -6.86
N VAL A 44 -10.39 -9.04 -6.10
CA VAL A 44 -11.76 -9.45 -6.33
C VAL A 44 -12.63 -8.83 -5.25
N ASN A 45 -13.42 -7.83 -5.63
CA ASN A 45 -14.24 -7.06 -4.70
C ASN A 45 -15.11 -7.95 -3.81
N GLY A 46 -15.07 -7.67 -2.50
CA GLY A 46 -15.85 -8.40 -1.50
C GLY A 46 -15.24 -9.74 -1.07
N LYS A 47 -14.04 -10.07 -1.56
CA LYS A 47 -13.31 -11.28 -1.12
C LYS A 47 -12.38 -11.02 0.08
N GLY A 48 -12.26 -9.77 0.47
CA GLY A 48 -11.50 -9.33 1.63
C GLY A 48 -10.06 -8.92 1.32
N SER A 49 -9.51 -8.09 2.17
CA SER A 49 -8.11 -7.69 2.16
C SER A 49 -7.20 -8.88 2.41
N ILE A 50 -5.98 -8.79 1.89
CA ILE A 50 -4.96 -9.82 2.09
C ILE A 50 -3.84 -9.29 2.98
N PHE A 51 -3.21 -10.18 3.73
CA PHE A 51 -2.19 -9.87 4.71
C PHE A 51 -0.97 -10.75 4.47
N THR A 52 0.24 -10.22 4.68
CA THR A 52 1.42 -11.07 4.72
C THR A 52 1.33 -12.03 5.90
N LYS A 53 1.79 -13.27 5.72
CA LYS A 53 1.93 -14.24 6.83
C LYS A 53 2.97 -13.79 7.84
N GLU A 54 4.05 -13.18 7.34
CA GLU A 54 5.11 -12.61 8.17
C GLU A 54 4.71 -11.22 8.66
N SER A 55 5.13 -10.89 9.88
CA SER A 55 4.99 -9.58 10.49
C SER A 55 6.28 -8.77 10.33
N PHE A 56 6.16 -7.46 10.17
CA PHE A 56 7.27 -6.56 9.88
C PHE A 56 7.26 -5.35 10.82
N GLY A 57 8.48 -4.94 11.22
CA GLY A 57 8.77 -3.67 11.87
C GLY A 57 9.08 -2.58 10.82
N SER A 58 10.24 -1.92 10.96
CA SER A 58 10.74 -0.98 9.97
C SER A 58 11.16 -1.69 8.68
N VAL A 59 10.74 -1.16 7.53
CA VAL A 59 10.98 -1.81 6.23
C VAL A 59 11.19 -0.80 5.10
N GLN A 60 11.88 -1.26 4.06
CA GLN A 60 11.74 -0.77 2.69
C GLN A 60 10.80 -1.74 1.96
N LEU A 61 9.71 -1.24 1.42
CA LEU A 61 8.74 -2.00 0.63
C LEU A 61 8.70 -1.45 -0.79
N HIS A 62 8.82 -2.34 -1.78
CA HIS A 62 8.51 -2.06 -3.17
C HIS A 62 7.23 -2.76 -3.57
N ILE A 63 6.36 -2.07 -4.29
CA ILE A 63 5.12 -2.61 -4.83
C ILE A 63 4.76 -1.93 -6.14
N GLU A 64 4.47 -2.72 -7.16
CA GLU A 64 3.87 -2.21 -8.40
C GLU A 64 2.36 -2.44 -8.39
N TRP A 65 1.61 -1.43 -8.85
CA TRP A 65 0.15 -1.48 -8.91
C TRP A 65 -0.39 -0.82 -10.17
N LYS A 66 -1.59 -1.19 -10.55
CA LYS A 66 -2.24 -0.71 -11.78
C LYS A 66 -3.72 -0.47 -11.52
N ALA A 67 -4.18 0.76 -11.71
CA ALA A 67 -5.58 1.10 -11.65
C ALA A 67 -6.36 0.45 -12.80
N GLY A 68 -7.54 -0.07 -12.51
CA GLY A 68 -8.40 -0.67 -13.53
C GLY A 68 -9.00 0.37 -14.47
N THR A 69 -9.33 -0.06 -15.69
CA THR A 69 -9.90 0.80 -16.74
C THR A 69 -11.40 0.56 -16.98
N LYS A 70 -11.95 -0.53 -16.44
CA LYS A 70 -13.34 -0.93 -16.71
C LYS A 70 -14.33 0.05 -16.10
N ALA A 71 -15.23 0.56 -16.96
CA ALA A 71 -16.31 1.47 -16.55
C ALA A 71 -15.84 2.74 -15.80
N ILE A 72 -14.63 3.22 -16.08
CA ILE A 72 -14.02 4.37 -15.38
C ILE A 72 -14.89 5.63 -15.45
N SER A 73 -15.59 5.86 -16.56
CA SER A 73 -16.48 7.01 -16.76
C SER A 73 -17.71 7.02 -15.83
N LYS A 74 -18.02 5.89 -15.20
CA LYS A 74 -19.10 5.76 -14.22
C LYS A 74 -18.67 6.05 -12.79
N HIS A 75 -17.37 6.25 -12.58
CA HIS A 75 -16.77 6.43 -11.27
C HIS A 75 -16.01 7.76 -11.18
N LYS A 76 -15.99 8.34 -10.01
CA LYS A 76 -15.26 9.58 -9.68
C LYS A 76 -14.77 9.54 -8.24
N ASP A 77 -13.91 10.48 -7.89
CA ASP A 77 -13.39 10.60 -6.53
C ASP A 77 -12.83 9.28 -5.99
N GLN A 78 -13.18 8.94 -4.77
CA GLN A 78 -12.75 7.73 -4.06
C GLN A 78 -13.34 6.44 -4.63
N SER A 79 -14.22 6.49 -5.63
CA SER A 79 -14.76 5.30 -6.28
C SER A 79 -13.96 4.85 -7.52
N ARG A 80 -12.83 5.51 -7.83
CA ARG A 80 -11.95 5.14 -8.95
C ARG A 80 -10.75 4.34 -8.44
N SER A 81 -10.80 3.01 -8.57
CA SER A 81 -9.69 2.08 -8.21
C SER A 81 -9.07 2.40 -6.85
N ASN A 82 -9.88 2.30 -5.81
CA ASN A 82 -9.46 2.60 -4.43
C ASN A 82 -8.91 1.35 -3.74
N SER A 83 -7.81 1.51 -3.03
CA SER A 83 -7.16 0.51 -2.19
C SER A 83 -6.18 1.22 -1.23
N GLY A 84 -5.45 0.46 -0.44
CA GLY A 84 -4.40 0.96 0.45
C GLY A 84 -3.32 -0.09 0.70
N VAL A 85 -2.09 0.38 0.87
CA VAL A 85 -0.99 -0.41 1.43
C VAL A 85 -0.88 -0.03 2.89
N PHE A 86 -1.16 -0.96 3.79
CA PHE A 86 -1.11 -0.73 5.22
C PHE A 86 0.14 -1.40 5.83
N LEU A 87 1.05 -0.60 6.33
CA LEU A 87 2.18 -1.06 7.12
C LEU A 87 1.69 -1.38 8.53
N GLN A 88 2.09 -2.57 9.04
CA GLN A 88 1.64 -3.09 10.33
C GLN A 88 0.11 -3.10 10.50
N ARG A 89 -0.67 -3.20 9.39
CA ARG A 89 -2.14 -3.15 9.34
C ARG A 89 -2.77 -1.85 9.89
N ASN A 90 -1.93 -0.88 10.24
CA ASN A 90 -2.36 0.35 10.94
C ASN A 90 -2.12 1.62 10.14
N TYR A 91 -1.09 1.67 9.30
CA TYR A 91 -0.58 2.91 8.71
C TYR A 91 -0.64 2.84 7.20
N GLU A 92 -1.54 3.62 6.62
CA GLU A 92 -1.91 3.52 5.21
C GLU A 92 -1.19 4.52 4.32
N ILE A 93 -0.62 4.00 3.23
CA ILE A 93 -0.33 4.76 2.03
C ILE A 93 -1.45 4.48 1.03
N GLN A 94 -2.19 5.52 0.69
CA GLN A 94 -3.35 5.45 -0.19
C GLN A 94 -2.99 5.00 -1.61
N ILE A 95 -3.77 4.09 -2.16
CA ILE A 95 -3.81 3.78 -3.58
C ILE A 95 -5.15 4.25 -4.16
N LEU A 96 -5.09 5.04 -5.22
CA LEU A 96 -6.26 5.57 -5.91
C LEU A 96 -5.91 5.85 -7.36
N ASP A 97 -6.84 5.69 -8.28
CA ASP A 97 -6.71 6.33 -9.58
C ASP A 97 -6.88 7.85 -9.40
N SER A 98 -5.75 8.53 -9.25
CA SER A 98 -5.68 9.99 -9.08
C SER A 98 -5.32 10.75 -10.38
N TYR A 99 -5.26 10.04 -11.52
CA TYR A 99 -5.02 10.68 -12.81
C TYR A 99 -6.29 11.41 -13.28
N GLU A 100 -6.20 12.75 -13.41
CA GLU A 100 -7.36 13.58 -13.79
C GLU A 100 -8.63 13.25 -12.99
N ASN A 101 -8.46 12.99 -11.68
CA ASN A 101 -9.54 12.60 -10.78
C ASN A 101 -9.53 13.47 -9.53
N PRO A 102 -10.21 14.64 -9.56
CA PRO A 102 -10.31 15.50 -8.39
C PRO A 102 -10.96 14.79 -7.21
N THR A 103 -10.29 14.87 -6.05
CA THR A 103 -10.79 14.37 -4.77
C THR A 103 -10.16 15.19 -3.63
N TYR A 104 -10.51 14.90 -2.39
CA TYR A 104 -9.84 15.57 -1.26
C TYR A 104 -8.35 15.23 -1.21
N VAL A 105 -7.53 16.26 -0.98
CA VAL A 105 -6.07 16.21 -1.21
C VAL A 105 -5.33 15.18 -0.37
N ASN A 106 -5.80 14.91 0.87
CA ASN A 106 -5.20 13.92 1.76
C ASN A 106 -5.82 12.50 1.62
N GLY A 107 -6.50 12.24 0.51
CA GLY A 107 -7.00 10.93 0.10
C GLY A 107 -6.63 10.59 -1.34
N GLN A 108 -5.70 11.32 -1.94
CA GLN A 108 -5.12 11.00 -3.24
C GLN A 108 -4.09 9.87 -3.13
N ALA A 109 -3.72 9.27 -4.26
CA ALA A 109 -2.64 8.30 -4.33
C ALA A 109 -1.37 8.83 -3.66
N GLY A 110 -0.77 8.03 -2.79
CA GLY A 110 0.45 8.38 -2.06
C GLY A 110 0.24 9.27 -0.82
N SER A 111 -1.00 9.62 -0.46
CA SER A 111 -1.27 10.24 0.83
C SER A 111 -0.94 9.27 1.97
N VAL A 112 -0.38 9.75 3.06
CA VAL A 112 -0.61 9.09 4.36
C VAL A 112 -2.06 9.42 4.70
N TYR A 113 -2.96 8.45 4.50
CA TYR A 113 -4.39 8.69 4.38
C TYR A 113 -4.96 9.52 5.52
N LYS A 114 -5.60 10.67 5.16
CA LYS A 114 -6.16 11.68 6.07
C LYS A 114 -5.14 12.38 6.99
N GLN A 115 -3.83 12.10 6.86
CA GLN A 115 -2.78 12.71 7.67
C GLN A 115 -1.90 13.66 6.86
N HIS A 116 -1.30 13.19 5.75
CA HIS A 116 -0.41 13.99 4.91
C HIS A 116 -0.81 13.92 3.44
N ILE A 117 -0.78 15.06 2.79
CA ILE A 117 -0.94 15.16 1.34
C ILE A 117 0.38 14.76 0.64
N PRO A 118 0.35 14.16 -0.55
CA PRO A 118 1.57 13.97 -1.32
C PRO A 118 2.10 15.32 -1.81
N LEU A 119 3.42 15.45 -1.91
CA LEU A 119 4.09 16.67 -2.41
C LEU A 119 3.68 17.00 -3.85
N VAL A 120 3.37 15.99 -4.64
CA VAL A 120 2.91 16.10 -6.02
C VAL A 120 2.07 14.88 -6.39
N ASN A 121 1.13 15.03 -7.33
CA ASN A 121 0.43 13.90 -7.93
C ASN A 121 1.31 13.30 -9.05
N ALA A 122 1.95 12.16 -8.76
CA ALA A 122 2.81 11.43 -9.69
C ALA A 122 2.08 10.28 -10.42
N SER A 123 0.74 10.25 -10.37
CA SER A 123 -0.07 9.17 -10.94
C SER A 123 0.04 9.10 -12.46
N ARG A 124 0.13 7.87 -12.96
CA ARG A 124 -0.01 7.55 -14.39
C ARG A 124 -1.47 7.27 -14.72
N LYS A 125 -1.78 7.18 -16.02
CA LYS A 125 -3.12 6.86 -16.51
C LYS A 125 -3.60 5.50 -15.98
N PRO A 126 -4.91 5.32 -15.75
CA PRO A 126 -5.48 4.00 -15.50
C PRO A 126 -5.06 3.00 -16.58
N GLY A 127 -4.70 1.80 -16.18
CA GLY A 127 -4.15 0.76 -17.05
C GLY A 127 -2.62 0.76 -17.15
N ASP A 128 -1.94 1.84 -16.78
CA ASP A 128 -0.47 1.87 -16.70
C ASP A 128 0.01 1.36 -15.34
N TRP A 129 1.10 0.59 -15.35
CA TRP A 129 1.78 0.17 -14.13
C TRP A 129 2.47 1.35 -13.46
N GLN A 130 2.34 1.39 -12.14
CA GLN A 130 2.91 2.40 -11.24
C GLN A 130 3.64 1.71 -10.10
N SER A 131 4.62 2.36 -9.50
CA SER A 131 5.35 1.81 -8.36
C SER A 131 5.28 2.73 -7.15
N TYR A 132 5.24 2.11 -5.97
CA TYR A 132 5.63 2.74 -4.72
C TYR A 132 6.90 2.11 -4.20
N ASP A 133 7.84 2.95 -3.80
CA ASP A 133 8.98 2.61 -2.96
C ASP A 133 8.78 3.31 -1.61
N ILE A 134 8.50 2.52 -0.58
CA ILE A 134 8.09 2.99 0.74
C ILE A 134 9.17 2.66 1.75
N ILE A 135 9.74 3.67 2.40
CA ILE A 135 10.57 3.51 3.59
C ILE A 135 9.68 3.81 4.80
N PHE A 136 9.42 2.79 5.58
CA PHE A 136 8.64 2.87 6.79
C PHE A 136 9.52 2.67 8.01
N ASN A 137 9.58 3.68 8.87
CA ASN A 137 10.15 3.57 10.19
C ASN A 137 9.00 3.32 11.17
N ALA A 138 8.97 2.14 11.77
CA ALA A 138 7.89 1.75 12.67
C ALA A 138 7.91 2.56 13.97
N PRO A 139 6.74 2.87 14.56
CA PRO A 139 6.68 3.49 15.86
C PRO A 139 7.24 2.55 16.94
N VAL A 140 7.86 3.14 17.96
CA VAL A 140 8.40 2.40 19.09
C VAL A 140 7.53 2.63 20.32
N PHE A 141 7.11 1.55 20.97
CA PHE A 141 6.33 1.59 22.19
C PHE A 141 7.13 0.99 23.35
N LYS A 142 7.09 1.66 24.51
CA LYS A 142 7.66 1.18 25.76
C LYS A 142 6.61 1.28 26.86
N ASN A 143 6.40 0.20 27.58
CA ASN A 143 5.37 0.12 28.63
C ASN A 143 3.97 0.58 28.12
N LYS A 144 3.59 0.16 26.92
CA LYS A 144 2.34 0.53 26.22
C LYS A 144 2.20 2.04 25.90
N LYS A 145 3.26 2.82 26.01
CA LYS A 145 3.28 4.25 25.65
C LYS A 145 4.15 4.44 24.41
N LEU A 146 3.79 5.38 23.57
CA LEU A 146 4.59 5.79 22.42
C LEU A 146 5.90 6.40 22.93
N GLU A 147 7.04 5.84 22.52
CA GLU A 147 8.38 6.36 22.78
C GLU A 147 8.91 7.14 21.56
N LYS A 148 8.68 6.59 20.36
CA LYS A 148 9.02 7.26 19.09
C LYS A 148 7.87 7.09 18.10
N PRO A 149 7.44 8.15 17.40
CA PRO A 149 6.44 8.03 16.34
C PRO A 149 7.02 7.26 15.15
N GLY A 150 6.12 6.79 14.28
CA GLY A 150 6.52 6.23 12.99
C GLY A 150 6.71 7.32 11.93
N PHE A 151 7.43 6.99 10.86
CA PHE A 151 7.67 7.91 9.73
C PHE A 151 7.53 7.19 8.40
N PHE A 152 7.13 7.96 7.40
CA PHE A 152 7.13 7.54 5.99
C PHE A 152 8.03 8.41 5.13
N THR A 153 8.81 7.75 4.27
CA THR A 153 9.35 8.35 3.04
C THR A 153 8.83 7.52 1.87
N VAL A 154 8.19 8.16 0.89
CA VAL A 154 7.55 7.45 -0.22
C VAL A 154 7.93 8.06 -1.54
N PHE A 155 8.33 7.20 -2.48
CA PHE A 155 8.49 7.54 -3.88
C PHE A 155 7.35 6.90 -4.67
N HIS A 156 6.73 7.66 -5.55
CA HIS A 156 5.73 7.21 -6.52
C HIS A 156 6.29 7.38 -7.92
N ASN A 157 6.47 6.29 -8.65
CA ASN A 157 7.13 6.29 -9.97
C ASN A 157 8.52 6.95 -9.95
N GLY A 158 9.28 6.76 -8.86
CA GLY A 158 10.60 7.37 -8.65
C GLY A 158 10.57 8.84 -8.20
N ILE A 159 9.39 9.45 -8.04
CA ILE A 159 9.23 10.83 -7.59
C ILE A 159 8.95 10.85 -6.09
N LEU A 160 9.72 11.61 -5.32
CA LEU A 160 9.52 11.78 -3.88
C LEU A 160 8.17 12.48 -3.61
N ILE A 161 7.26 11.79 -2.92
CA ILE A 161 5.92 12.30 -2.59
C ILE A 161 5.67 12.45 -1.09
N GLN A 162 6.40 11.73 -0.25
CA GLN A 162 6.42 11.89 1.19
C GLN A 162 7.88 11.93 1.66
N ASN A 163 8.30 13.00 2.33
CA ASN A 163 9.69 13.20 2.75
C ASN A 163 9.80 13.11 4.26
N HIS A 164 10.02 11.90 4.77
CA HIS A 164 10.19 11.62 6.21
C HIS A 164 9.11 12.29 7.08
N VAL A 165 7.85 12.05 6.72
CA VAL A 165 6.71 12.64 7.42
C VAL A 165 6.33 11.79 8.63
N GLU A 166 6.04 12.45 9.76
CA GLU A 166 5.62 11.80 10.99
C GLU A 166 4.20 11.24 10.85
N ILE A 167 3.99 10.00 11.27
CA ILE A 167 2.68 9.36 11.35
C ILE A 167 2.01 9.80 12.65
N PHE A 168 0.78 10.30 12.60
CA PHE A 168 0.07 10.77 13.79
C PHE A 168 -0.69 9.66 14.55
N GLY A 169 -0.73 8.46 14.00
CA GLY A 169 -1.39 7.29 14.58
C GLY A 169 -2.04 6.38 13.53
N THR A 170 -2.81 5.42 13.99
CA THR A 170 -3.55 4.48 13.14
C THR A 170 -4.45 5.22 12.16
N THR A 171 -4.42 4.81 10.89
CA THR A 171 -5.29 5.37 9.84
C THR A 171 -6.75 5.28 10.22
N THR A 172 -7.46 6.39 10.06
CA THR A 172 -8.91 6.48 10.27
C THR A 172 -9.56 7.36 9.23
N ASN A 173 -10.75 7.00 8.78
CA ASN A 173 -11.55 7.84 7.88
C ASN A 173 -12.25 8.98 8.64
N VAL A 174 -12.60 8.79 9.90
CA VAL A 174 -13.34 9.73 10.73
C VAL A 174 -12.62 9.91 12.07
N GLY A 175 -12.50 11.16 12.52
CA GLY A 175 -11.82 11.50 13.77
C GLY A 175 -10.34 11.77 13.60
N GLN A 176 -9.62 11.87 14.71
CA GLN A 176 -8.18 12.08 14.73
C GLN A 176 -7.44 10.76 14.84
N PRO A 177 -6.34 10.57 14.08
CA PRO A 177 -5.49 9.40 14.25
C PRO A 177 -4.93 9.34 15.68
N LYS A 178 -4.80 8.14 16.21
CA LYS A 178 -4.23 7.90 17.55
C LYS A 178 -3.38 6.64 17.52
N TYR A 179 -2.29 6.65 18.26
CA TYR A 179 -1.49 5.46 18.47
C TYR A 179 -2.13 4.54 19.52
N SER A 180 -2.15 3.25 19.19
CA SER A 180 -2.35 2.17 20.15
C SER A 180 -1.09 1.31 20.14
N ALA A 181 -0.57 0.94 21.31
CA ALA A 181 0.64 0.14 21.40
C ALA A 181 0.46 -1.23 20.75
N HIS A 182 1.38 -1.57 19.88
CA HIS A 182 1.46 -2.87 19.18
C HIS A 182 2.93 -3.22 18.93
N GLY A 183 3.20 -4.44 18.49
CA GLY A 183 4.48 -4.88 17.96
C GLY A 183 4.47 -4.92 16.44
N ASP A 184 5.42 -5.66 15.89
CA ASP A 184 5.46 -5.97 14.47
C ASP A 184 4.15 -6.65 14.04
N ALA A 185 3.68 -6.29 12.86
CA ALA A 185 2.44 -6.81 12.33
C ALA A 185 2.49 -6.94 10.78
N PRO A 186 1.56 -7.69 10.17
CA PRO A 186 1.53 -7.89 8.73
C PRO A 186 1.40 -6.59 7.92
N ILE A 187 1.90 -6.64 6.69
CA ILE A 187 1.53 -5.70 5.63
C ILE A 187 0.17 -6.15 5.08
N MET A 188 -0.73 -5.21 4.83
CA MET A 188 -2.05 -5.48 4.27
C MET A 188 -2.23 -4.76 2.95
N LEU A 189 -2.82 -5.44 1.97
CA LEU A 189 -3.37 -4.85 0.76
C LEU A 189 -4.90 -4.87 0.86
N GLN A 190 -5.51 -3.70 0.67
CA GLN A 190 -6.93 -3.52 0.93
C GLN A 190 -7.78 -3.96 -0.26
N ASP A 191 -8.81 -4.77 0.02
CA ASP A 191 -9.99 -4.90 -0.83
C ASP A 191 -10.94 -3.75 -0.47
N HIS A 192 -11.07 -2.79 -1.38
CA HIS A 192 -12.03 -1.71 -1.30
C HIS A 192 -13.09 -1.89 -2.39
N CYS A 193 -13.91 -0.90 -2.67
CA CYS A 193 -14.97 -1.01 -3.68
C CYS A 193 -14.49 -0.70 -5.10
N CYS A 194 -15.39 -0.96 -5.99
CA CYS A 194 -15.61 -0.29 -7.27
C CYS A 194 -14.72 -0.85 -8.39
N ILE A 195 -13.74 -0.15 -8.91
CA ILE A 195 -12.89 -0.63 -10.00
C ILE A 195 -11.71 -1.41 -9.42
N PRO A 196 -11.59 -2.73 -9.65
CA PRO A 196 -10.48 -3.52 -9.13
C PRO A 196 -9.12 -3.00 -9.59
N LEU A 197 -8.14 -3.15 -8.72
CA LEU A 197 -6.73 -2.89 -8.97
C LEU A 197 -5.98 -4.19 -9.22
N SER A 198 -4.82 -4.10 -9.86
CA SER A 198 -3.88 -5.20 -9.96
C SER A 198 -2.56 -4.84 -9.30
N PHE A 199 -1.88 -5.85 -8.76
CA PHE A 199 -0.57 -5.72 -8.12
C PHE A 199 0.41 -6.73 -8.70
N ARG A 200 1.72 -6.41 -8.66
CA ARG A 200 2.80 -7.32 -9.02
C ARG A 200 4.12 -6.87 -8.38
N ASN A 201 5.16 -7.67 -8.51
CA ASN A 201 6.54 -7.35 -8.09
C ASN A 201 6.57 -6.74 -6.70
N ILE A 202 6.17 -7.53 -5.68
CA ILE A 202 6.11 -7.05 -4.29
C ILE A 202 7.24 -7.69 -3.51
N TRP A 203 8.11 -6.85 -2.95
CA TRP A 203 9.19 -7.32 -2.09
C TRP A 203 9.47 -6.32 -0.96
N VAL A 204 10.05 -6.84 0.10
CA VAL A 204 10.35 -6.07 1.30
C VAL A 204 11.76 -6.36 1.80
N ARG A 205 12.42 -5.36 2.35
CA ARG A 205 13.67 -5.47 3.11
C ARG A 205 13.41 -4.99 4.52
N LYS A 206 13.87 -5.76 5.52
CA LYS A 206 13.85 -5.31 6.92
C LYS A 206 14.93 -4.24 7.12
N LEU A 207 14.57 -3.18 7.82
CA LEU A 207 15.50 -2.14 8.25
C LEU A 207 15.77 -2.32 9.76
N GLU A 208 17.06 -2.21 10.12
CA GLU A 208 17.49 -2.28 11.53
C GLU A 208 17.08 -1.01 12.31
#